data_b78cff6dc1f0e975ad6696ca4768a3e7
#
_entry.id   b78cff6dc1f0e975ad6696ca4768a3e7
#
_cell.length_a   1.000
_cell.length_b   1.000
_cell.length_c   1.000
_cell.angle_alpha   90.00
_cell.angle_beta   90.00
_cell.angle_gamma   90.00
#
_symmetry.space_group_name_H-M   'P 1'
#
loop_
_entity.id
_entity.type
_entity.pdbx_description
1 polymer ?
#
loop_
_entity_poly.entity_id
_entity_poly.type
_entity_poly.pdbx_seq_one_letter_code
_entity_poly.pdbx_strand_id
1 'polypeptide(L)'
;MRGHVLRRRLVRRAKGTDFRHLDEPRFCLMPDPQDPFDDDIYNPCYCPYPGRQLYLMFPSMYHRIESTVDIQLAVSRDSYNWHRPERKPIIDLSYERGEYGTIYAAPNLVALGSGEWRLPFVGSRRHHDFLDRGTAYPEEGEMRWASWQEYRLGGLEAPDEGFAVLVERKC
;
A
#
# COMPACT_ATOMS: atom_id res chain seq x y z
N MET A 1 6.00 -11.85 -1.57
CA MET A 1 7.48 -11.85 -1.73
C MET A 1 7.87 -10.74 -2.70
N ARG A 2 8.99 -10.07 -2.44
CA ARG A 2 9.57 -9.10 -3.39
C ARG A 2 10.29 -9.83 -4.51
N GLY A 3 10.28 -9.28 -5.71
CA GLY A 3 11.02 -9.77 -6.86
C GLY A 3 11.60 -8.61 -7.65
N HIS A 4 12.51 -8.89 -8.56
CA HIS A 4 13.08 -7.91 -9.49
C HIS A 4 13.05 -8.48 -10.90
N VAL A 5 12.57 -7.67 -11.86
CA VAL A 5 12.70 -7.93 -13.30
C VAL A 5 13.17 -6.64 -13.93
N LEU A 6 14.18 -6.71 -14.76
CA LEU A 6 14.78 -5.54 -15.42
C LEU A 6 15.13 -4.40 -14.43
N ARG A 7 15.62 -4.77 -13.23
CA ARG A 7 15.92 -3.86 -12.12
C ARG A 7 14.69 -3.13 -11.53
N ARG A 8 13.46 -3.56 -11.87
CA ARG A 8 12.21 -3.07 -11.28
C ARG A 8 11.77 -3.98 -10.13
N ARG A 9 11.34 -3.40 -9.03
CA ARG A 9 10.73 -4.14 -7.91
C ARG A 9 9.28 -4.48 -8.24
N LEU A 10 8.85 -5.66 -7.82
CA LEU A 10 7.52 -6.18 -8.10
C LEU A 10 7.08 -7.16 -7.00
N VAL A 11 5.83 -7.55 -7.03
CA VAL A 11 5.25 -8.53 -6.09
C VAL A 11 5.19 -9.91 -6.72
N ARG A 12 5.66 -10.88 -5.96
CA ARG A 12 5.49 -12.31 -6.26
C ARG A 12 4.65 -12.97 -5.17
N ARG A 13 3.88 -13.95 -5.56
CA ARG A 13 3.06 -14.76 -4.68
C ARG A 13 3.50 -16.23 -4.75
N ALA A 14 3.65 -16.84 -3.59
CA ALA A 14 3.72 -18.29 -3.43
C ALA A 14 2.54 -18.74 -2.57
N LYS A 15 2.01 -19.93 -2.84
CA LYS A 15 1.01 -20.62 -2.04
C LYS A 15 1.66 -21.87 -1.44
N GLY A 16 1.20 -22.29 -0.29
CA GLY A 16 1.68 -23.52 0.33
C GLY A 16 0.75 -23.99 1.42
N THR A 17 0.97 -25.21 1.87
CA THR A 17 0.25 -25.80 3.00
C THR A 17 0.82 -25.34 4.34
N ASP A 18 2.10 -24.98 4.34
CA ASP A 18 2.84 -24.44 5.47
C ASP A 18 4.03 -23.59 4.98
N PHE A 19 4.79 -22.97 5.90
CA PHE A 19 5.95 -22.13 5.55
C PHE A 19 7.16 -22.87 4.97
N ARG A 20 7.17 -24.21 5.01
CA ARG A 20 8.25 -25.06 4.49
C ARG A 20 7.96 -25.58 3.08
N HIS A 21 6.66 -25.67 2.74
CA HIS A 21 6.19 -26.25 1.48
C HIS A 21 5.44 -25.18 0.69
N LEU A 22 6.19 -24.32 0.04
CA LEU A 22 5.67 -23.25 -0.81
C LEU A 22 5.85 -23.62 -2.28
N ASP A 23 4.83 -23.32 -3.09
CA ASP A 23 4.93 -23.37 -4.55
C ASP A 23 6.00 -22.39 -5.05
N GLU A 24 6.45 -22.60 -6.27
CA GLU A 24 7.33 -21.63 -6.92
C GLU A 24 6.64 -20.26 -7.01
N PRO A 25 7.31 -19.17 -6.57
CA PRO A 25 6.72 -17.85 -6.58
C PRO A 25 6.41 -17.36 -8.00
N ARG A 26 5.15 -16.99 -8.25
CA ARG A 26 4.67 -16.41 -9.50
C ARG A 26 4.52 -14.91 -9.40
N PHE A 27 4.71 -14.21 -10.51
CA PHE A 27 4.42 -12.78 -10.60
C PHE A 27 2.93 -12.52 -10.38
N CYS A 28 2.59 -11.49 -9.61
CA CYS A 28 1.20 -11.13 -9.40
C CYS A 28 0.92 -9.62 -9.54
N LEU A 29 1.85 -8.75 -9.21
CA LEU A 29 1.73 -7.32 -9.44
C LEU A 29 3.08 -6.73 -9.79
N MET A 30 3.14 -5.96 -10.86
CA MET A 30 4.34 -5.28 -11.34
C MET A 30 3.96 -3.93 -11.93
N PRO A 31 4.87 -2.97 -11.95
CA PRO A 31 4.68 -1.75 -12.74
C PRO A 31 4.50 -2.10 -14.21
N ASP A 32 3.61 -1.39 -14.88
CA ASP A 32 3.27 -1.60 -16.27
C ASP A 32 3.42 -0.28 -17.09
N PRO A 33 3.19 -0.27 -18.41
CA PRO A 33 3.37 0.91 -19.25
C PRO A 33 2.50 2.13 -18.89
N GLN A 34 1.50 1.97 -18.03
CA GLN A 34 0.69 3.09 -17.54
C GLN A 34 1.28 3.76 -16.31
N ASP A 35 2.29 3.13 -15.68
CA ASP A 35 3.01 3.71 -14.56
C ASP A 35 4.17 4.57 -15.05
N PRO A 36 4.57 5.60 -14.31
CA PRO A 36 5.84 6.27 -14.52
C PRO A 36 7.01 5.29 -14.63
N PHE A 37 7.96 5.59 -15.50
CA PHE A 37 9.07 4.67 -15.80
C PHE A 37 9.98 4.39 -14.60
N ASP A 38 9.94 5.22 -13.59
CA ASP A 38 10.73 5.12 -12.36
C ASP A 38 9.96 4.51 -11.19
N ASP A 39 8.68 4.17 -11.35
CA ASP A 39 7.89 3.55 -10.29
C ASP A 39 8.29 2.09 -10.05
N ASP A 40 8.40 1.74 -8.78
CA ASP A 40 8.59 0.38 -8.30
C ASP A 40 7.51 0.02 -7.29
N ILE A 41 7.16 -1.27 -7.18
CA ILE A 41 6.28 -1.75 -6.11
C ILE A 41 7.14 -2.27 -4.96
N TYR A 42 7.16 -1.52 -3.85
CA TYR A 42 8.07 -1.80 -2.74
C TYR A 42 7.52 -2.80 -1.74
N ASN A 43 6.30 -2.60 -1.27
CA ASN A 43 5.65 -3.42 -0.24
C ASN A 43 4.20 -3.72 -0.66
N PRO A 44 3.76 -4.99 -0.66
CA PRO A 44 2.43 -5.34 -1.14
C PRO A 44 1.28 -5.10 -0.15
N CYS A 45 1.51 -5.23 1.15
CA CYS A 45 0.47 -5.15 2.19
C CYS A 45 -0.84 -5.84 1.80
N TYR A 46 -0.74 -7.13 1.56
CA TYR A 46 -1.87 -7.98 1.18
C TYR A 46 -2.80 -8.24 2.37
N CYS A 47 -4.12 -8.18 2.13
CA CYS A 47 -5.11 -8.70 3.07
C CYS A 47 -6.33 -9.29 2.32
N PRO A 48 -6.93 -10.40 2.80
CA PRO A 48 -8.24 -10.81 2.35
C PRO A 48 -9.28 -9.80 2.83
N TYR A 49 -10.28 -9.48 1.99
CA TYR A 49 -11.40 -8.64 2.41
C TYR A 49 -12.39 -9.50 3.20
N PRO A 50 -12.62 -9.22 4.48
CA PRO A 50 -13.46 -10.07 5.32
C PRO A 50 -14.90 -10.19 4.81
N GLY A 51 -15.44 -11.42 4.85
CA GLY A 51 -16.83 -11.71 4.43
C GLY A 51 -17.09 -11.64 2.92
N ARG A 52 -16.07 -11.44 2.10
CA ARG A 52 -16.18 -11.37 0.64
C ARG A 52 -15.11 -12.21 -0.05
N GLN A 53 -15.42 -12.73 -1.24
CA GLN A 53 -14.41 -13.34 -2.11
C GLN A 53 -13.65 -12.23 -2.87
N LEU A 54 -12.94 -11.43 -2.11
CA LEU A 54 -12.15 -10.31 -2.62
C LEU A 54 -10.86 -10.22 -1.82
N TYR A 55 -9.81 -9.87 -2.50
CA TYR A 55 -8.50 -9.64 -1.91
C TYR A 55 -8.07 -8.21 -2.19
N LEU A 56 -7.51 -7.58 -1.18
CA LEU A 56 -6.96 -6.23 -1.26
C LEU A 56 -5.44 -6.29 -1.12
N MET A 57 -4.81 -5.36 -1.77
CA MET A 57 -3.40 -5.08 -1.60
C MET A 57 -3.24 -3.55 -1.53
N PHE A 58 -2.43 -3.10 -0.61
CA PHE A 58 -2.08 -1.69 -0.45
C PHE A 58 -0.61 -1.50 -0.82
N PRO A 59 -0.30 -1.58 -2.13
CA PRO A 59 1.08 -1.50 -2.59
C PRO A 59 1.68 -0.14 -2.24
N SER A 60 2.86 -0.17 -1.64
CA SER A 60 3.68 1.02 -1.49
C SER A 60 4.39 1.27 -2.83
N MET A 61 4.01 2.36 -3.49
CA MET A 61 4.61 2.76 -4.76
C MET A 61 5.84 3.61 -4.49
N TYR A 62 6.98 3.16 -4.94
CA TYR A 62 8.24 3.86 -4.78
C TYR A 62 8.61 4.59 -6.06
N HIS A 63 8.62 5.91 -5.99
CA HIS A 63 9.02 6.85 -7.05
C HIS A 63 10.53 7.09 -6.94
N ARG A 64 11.31 6.42 -7.76
CA ARG A 64 12.78 6.37 -7.60
C ARG A 64 13.47 7.71 -7.80
N ILE A 65 12.97 8.53 -8.71
CA ILE A 65 13.58 9.86 -8.99
C ILE A 65 13.39 10.79 -7.79
N GLU A 66 12.17 10.82 -7.25
CA GLU A 66 11.83 11.68 -6.11
C GLU A 66 12.22 11.04 -4.78
N SER A 67 12.53 9.74 -4.79
CA SER A 67 12.84 8.96 -3.60
C SER A 67 11.71 8.98 -2.57
N THR A 68 10.46 9.02 -3.03
CA THR A 68 9.26 9.07 -2.20
C THR A 68 8.47 7.76 -2.31
N VAL A 69 7.61 7.51 -1.33
CA VAL A 69 6.74 6.33 -1.31
C VAL A 69 5.34 6.71 -0.87
N ASP A 70 4.34 6.40 -1.69
CA ASP A 70 2.92 6.51 -1.35
C ASP A 70 2.22 5.14 -1.30
N ILE A 71 0.91 5.11 -1.03
CA ILE A 71 0.12 3.89 -0.95
C ILE A 71 -1.03 3.96 -1.94
N GLN A 72 -1.09 2.97 -2.84
CA GLN A 72 -2.20 2.78 -3.76
C GLN A 72 -3.09 1.60 -3.33
N LEU A 73 -4.17 1.35 -4.08
CA LEU A 73 -5.05 0.20 -3.92
C LEU A 73 -4.94 -0.73 -5.12
N ALA A 74 -4.82 -2.02 -4.84
CA ALA A 74 -5.04 -3.07 -5.83
C ALA A 74 -6.05 -4.09 -5.31
N VAL A 75 -6.87 -4.61 -6.22
CA VAL A 75 -7.94 -5.56 -5.90
C VAL A 75 -7.80 -6.83 -6.74
N SER A 76 -8.24 -7.97 -6.20
CA SER A 76 -8.24 -9.25 -6.90
C SER A 76 -9.37 -10.14 -6.41
N ARG A 77 -9.92 -10.97 -7.30
CA ARG A 77 -10.89 -12.02 -6.94
C ARG A 77 -10.25 -13.38 -6.69
N ASP A 78 -9.03 -13.59 -7.16
CA ASP A 78 -8.33 -14.89 -7.11
C ASP A 78 -6.96 -14.80 -6.43
N SER A 79 -6.54 -13.59 -6.01
CA SER A 79 -5.24 -13.28 -5.44
C SER A 79 -4.03 -13.53 -6.38
N TYR A 80 -4.28 -13.78 -7.66
CA TYR A 80 -3.26 -13.92 -8.71
C TYR A 80 -3.31 -12.77 -9.71
N ASN A 81 -4.52 -12.46 -10.18
CA ASN A 81 -4.77 -11.39 -11.12
C ASN A 81 -5.17 -10.13 -10.36
N TRP A 82 -4.30 -9.15 -10.35
CA TRP A 82 -4.49 -7.91 -9.62
C TRP A 82 -4.78 -6.75 -10.55
N HIS A 83 -5.69 -5.91 -10.13
CA HIS A 83 -6.11 -4.72 -10.83
C HIS A 83 -5.98 -3.51 -9.92
N ARG A 84 -5.42 -2.41 -10.44
CA ARG A 84 -5.40 -1.10 -9.77
C ARG A 84 -6.47 -0.24 -10.42
N PRO A 85 -7.65 -0.08 -9.79
CA PRO A 85 -8.79 0.63 -10.38
C PRO A 85 -8.45 2.10 -10.63
N GLU A 86 -7.76 2.72 -9.69
CA GLU A 86 -7.20 4.05 -9.82
C GLU A 86 -5.69 3.94 -9.59
N ARG A 87 -4.91 4.60 -10.44
CA ARG A 87 -3.45 4.62 -10.29
C ARG A 87 -3.02 5.87 -9.53
N LYS A 88 -3.79 6.21 -8.51
CA LYS A 88 -3.56 7.33 -7.60
C LYS A 88 -3.36 6.81 -6.19
N PRO A 89 -2.60 7.53 -5.36
CA PRO A 89 -2.54 7.22 -3.95
C PRO A 89 -3.92 7.23 -3.30
N ILE A 90 -4.21 6.23 -2.48
CA ILE A 90 -5.33 6.25 -1.54
C ILE A 90 -4.91 6.88 -0.22
N ILE A 91 -3.62 6.84 0.09
CA ILE A 91 -2.97 7.60 1.14
C ILE A 91 -1.78 8.29 0.49
N ASP A 92 -1.92 9.58 0.30
CA ASP A 92 -0.91 10.41 -0.35
C ASP A 92 0.04 11.05 0.66
N LEU A 93 1.20 11.44 0.17
CA LEU A 93 2.16 12.23 0.93
C LEU A 93 1.54 13.57 1.37
N SER A 94 1.93 14.07 2.52
CA SER A 94 1.38 15.30 3.06
C SER A 94 2.41 16.09 3.86
N TYR A 95 2.70 17.31 3.41
CA TYR A 95 3.51 18.25 4.18
C TYR A 95 2.84 18.70 5.46
N GLU A 96 1.52 18.89 5.44
CA GLU A 96 0.75 19.30 6.64
C GLU A 96 0.83 18.27 7.74
N ARG A 97 0.76 16.98 7.38
CA ARG A 97 0.89 15.89 8.34
C ARG A 97 2.35 15.53 8.67
N GLY A 98 3.31 16.09 7.96
CA GLY A 98 4.73 15.76 8.10
C GLY A 98 5.12 14.40 7.50
N GLU A 99 4.37 13.90 6.54
CA GLU A 99 4.56 12.61 5.86
C GLU A 99 4.89 12.82 4.39
N TYR A 100 5.89 13.59 4.10
CA TYR A 100 6.20 13.98 2.71
C TYR A 100 7.33 13.16 2.07
N GLY A 101 7.94 12.25 2.81
CA GLY A 101 8.99 11.39 2.28
C GLY A 101 8.49 10.00 1.92
N THR A 102 8.05 9.24 2.91
CA THR A 102 7.62 7.86 2.72
C THR A 102 6.43 7.48 3.56
N ILE A 103 5.51 6.70 2.98
CA ILE A 103 4.39 6.09 3.68
C ILE A 103 4.36 4.59 3.40
N TYR A 104 4.20 3.77 4.44
CA TYR A 104 4.12 2.32 4.33
C TYR A 104 2.91 1.78 5.06
N ALA A 105 2.02 1.10 4.36
CA ALA A 105 0.90 0.40 4.99
C ALA A 105 1.39 -0.79 5.81
N ALA A 106 0.76 -1.02 6.96
CA ALA A 106 0.88 -2.28 7.69
C ALA A 106 -0.03 -3.35 7.05
N PRO A 107 0.30 -4.63 7.19
CA PRO A 107 -0.56 -5.69 6.71
C PRO A 107 -1.88 -5.74 7.50
N ASN A 108 -2.94 -6.10 6.80
CA ASN A 108 -4.31 -6.28 7.27
C ASN A 108 -5.07 -4.98 7.61
N LEU A 109 -6.36 -5.06 7.31
CA LEU A 109 -7.35 -4.09 7.76
C LEU A 109 -7.85 -4.45 9.15
N VAL A 110 -8.17 -3.44 9.93
CA VAL A 110 -8.85 -3.56 11.21
C VAL A 110 -10.30 -3.17 11.04
N ALA A 111 -11.20 -4.15 11.17
CA ALA A 111 -12.64 -3.89 11.17
C ALA A 111 -13.09 -3.41 12.56
N LEU A 112 -13.83 -2.32 12.59
CA LEU A 112 -14.49 -1.83 13.79
C LEU A 112 -15.98 -2.20 13.72
N GLY A 113 -16.61 -2.47 14.84
CA GLY A 113 -17.97 -2.98 14.91
C GLY A 113 -19.07 -2.08 14.33
N SER A 114 -18.74 -0.87 13.91
CA SER A 114 -19.63 0.10 13.29
C SER A 114 -19.65 0.08 11.75
N GLY A 115 -19.01 -0.91 11.12
CA GLY A 115 -18.78 -0.93 9.66
C GLY A 115 -17.65 -0.01 9.23
N GLU A 116 -16.89 0.52 10.16
CA GLU A 116 -15.68 1.30 9.90
C GLU A 116 -14.48 0.35 9.76
N TRP A 117 -13.61 0.67 8.83
CA TRP A 117 -12.36 -0.02 8.57
C TRP A 117 -11.18 0.90 8.78
N ARG A 118 -10.11 0.36 9.32
CA ARG A 118 -8.85 1.08 9.50
C ARG A 118 -7.69 0.34 8.87
N LEU A 119 -6.86 1.08 8.15
CA LEU A 119 -5.56 0.63 7.67
C LEU A 119 -4.48 1.33 8.47
N PRO A 120 -3.71 0.60 9.30
CA PRO A 120 -2.56 1.19 9.96
C PRO A 120 -1.47 1.47 8.94
N PHE A 121 -0.78 2.59 9.07
CA PHE A 121 0.38 2.90 8.26
C PHE A 121 1.41 3.71 9.04
N VAL A 122 2.63 3.73 8.53
CA VAL A 122 3.72 4.57 9.05
C VAL A 122 4.03 5.63 8.02
N GLY A 123 4.02 6.88 8.44
CA GLY A 123 4.44 8.03 7.63
C GLY A 123 5.76 8.61 8.15
N SER A 124 6.60 9.09 7.26
CA SER A 124 7.90 9.68 7.57
C SER A 124 8.19 10.90 6.72
N ARG A 125 8.94 11.83 7.28
CA ARG A 125 9.54 12.97 6.55
C ARG A 125 10.69 12.55 5.67
N ARG A 126 11.31 11.41 5.93
CA ARG A 126 12.47 10.93 5.19
C ARG A 126 12.10 10.36 3.84
N HIS A 127 12.84 10.75 2.84
CA HIS A 127 12.86 10.11 1.54
C HIS A 127 13.46 8.69 1.65
N HIS A 128 13.09 7.79 0.73
CA HIS A 128 13.46 6.38 0.83
C HIS A 128 14.98 6.13 0.78
N ASP A 129 15.68 6.83 -0.10
CA ASP A 129 17.13 6.69 -0.30
C ASP A 129 17.93 7.74 0.48
N PHE A 130 17.35 8.29 1.52
CA PHE A 130 18.02 9.28 2.33
C PHE A 130 19.22 8.66 3.05
N LEU A 131 20.41 9.07 2.63
CA LEU A 131 21.69 8.61 3.16
C LEU A 131 22.28 9.63 4.17
N ASP A 132 21.48 10.08 5.11
CA ASP A 132 22.04 10.91 6.18
C ASP A 132 22.76 10.02 7.20
N ARG A 133 24.08 10.06 7.11
CA ARG A 133 24.97 9.29 7.97
C ARG A 133 25.33 10.09 9.22
N GLY A 134 24.39 10.45 10.04
CA GLY A 134 24.81 11.01 11.32
C GLY A 134 23.91 11.99 12.02
N THR A 135 22.79 12.36 11.46
CA THR A 135 21.79 13.16 12.16
C THR A 135 20.73 12.22 12.73
N ALA A 136 20.68 12.08 14.04
CA ALA A 136 19.53 11.51 14.71
C ALA A 136 18.36 12.49 14.57
N TYR A 137 17.34 12.12 13.80
CA TYR A 137 16.09 12.87 13.76
C TYR A 137 15.14 12.22 14.77
N PRO A 138 14.84 12.86 15.89
CA PRO A 138 14.07 12.26 16.97
C PRO A 138 12.61 11.93 16.63
N GLU A 139 12.10 12.40 15.47
CA GLU A 139 10.70 12.20 15.07
C GLU A 139 10.59 11.79 13.60
N GLU A 140 11.14 10.64 13.25
CA GLU A 140 11.28 10.23 11.85
C GLU A 140 10.08 9.55 11.25
N GLY A 141 9.24 8.96 12.06
CA GLY A 141 8.05 8.26 11.60
C GLY A 141 6.97 8.20 12.66
N GLU A 142 5.73 8.32 12.19
CA GLU A 142 4.55 8.20 13.03
C GLU A 142 3.66 7.06 12.55
N MET A 143 3.11 6.30 13.51
CA MET A 143 2.04 5.34 13.25
C MET A 143 0.71 6.10 13.17
N ARG A 144 -0.02 5.89 12.10
CA ARG A 144 -1.31 6.51 11.83
C ARG A 144 -2.35 5.49 11.37
N TRP A 145 -3.58 5.95 11.24
CA TRP A 145 -4.70 5.19 10.71
C TRP A 145 -5.34 5.95 9.55
N ALA A 146 -5.59 5.23 8.46
CA ALA A 146 -6.52 5.64 7.45
C ALA A 146 -7.85 4.95 7.71
N SER A 147 -8.95 5.70 7.77
CA SER A 147 -10.29 5.19 8.08
C SER A 147 -11.23 5.40 6.90
N TRP A 148 -12.15 4.46 6.70
CA TRP A 148 -13.28 4.59 5.78
C TRP A 148 -14.42 3.68 6.18
N GLN A 149 -15.59 3.93 5.60
CA GLN A 149 -16.75 3.07 5.77
C GLN A 149 -16.70 1.88 4.81
N GLU A 150 -17.14 0.71 5.25
CA GLU A 150 -17.08 -0.55 4.49
C GLU A 150 -17.68 -0.43 3.08
N TYR A 151 -18.84 0.22 2.94
CA TYR A 151 -19.52 0.35 1.66
C TYR A 151 -18.70 1.12 0.60
N ARG A 152 -17.76 1.95 0.99
CA ARG A 152 -16.92 2.71 0.05
C ARG A 152 -15.84 1.84 -0.61
N LEU A 153 -15.39 0.79 0.06
CA LEU A 153 -14.47 -0.19 -0.54
C LEU A 153 -15.22 -1.24 -1.39
N GLY A 154 -16.46 -1.52 -1.07
CA GLY A 154 -17.26 -2.54 -1.76
C GLY A 154 -18.05 -2.05 -2.95
N GLY A 155 -18.18 -0.76 -3.17
CA GLY A 155 -18.97 -0.16 -4.23
C GLY A 155 -18.12 0.25 -5.43
N LEU A 156 -18.39 -0.37 -6.59
CA LEU A 156 -17.94 0.13 -7.90
C LEU A 156 -18.71 1.40 -8.33
N GLU A 157 -19.66 1.84 -7.54
CA GLU A 157 -20.38 3.10 -7.70
C GLU A 157 -19.88 4.08 -6.64
N ALA A 158 -18.70 4.65 -6.89
CA ALA A 158 -18.34 5.86 -6.18
C ALA A 158 -19.22 7.01 -6.73
N PRO A 159 -19.98 7.74 -5.90
CA PRO A 159 -20.43 9.06 -6.30
C PRO A 159 -19.21 9.93 -6.63
N ASP A 160 -19.36 10.92 -7.48
CA ASP A 160 -18.33 11.81 -8.06
C ASP A 160 -17.34 12.50 -7.08
N GLU A 161 -17.44 12.21 -5.82
CA GLU A 161 -16.59 12.71 -4.74
C GLU A 161 -15.61 11.63 -4.28
N GLY A 162 -14.52 11.41 -4.97
CA GLY A 162 -13.45 10.45 -4.68
C GLY A 162 -13.32 9.87 -3.26
N PHE A 163 -12.57 8.82 -3.06
CA PHE A 163 -12.31 8.20 -1.75
C PHE A 163 -11.86 9.25 -0.73
N ALA A 164 -12.75 9.67 0.15
CA ALA A 164 -12.36 10.47 1.30
C ALA A 164 -11.76 9.52 2.36
N VAL A 165 -10.45 9.42 2.41
CA VAL A 165 -9.73 8.75 3.49
C VAL A 165 -9.52 9.76 4.60
N LEU A 166 -10.11 9.53 5.77
CA LEU A 166 -9.79 10.27 6.98
C LEU A 166 -8.50 9.70 7.56
N VAL A 167 -7.48 10.54 7.65
CA VAL A 167 -6.22 10.17 8.30
C VAL A 167 -6.19 10.75 9.69
N GLU A 168 -6.16 9.89 10.69
CA GLU A 168 -6.13 10.28 12.10
C GLU A 168 -4.77 9.97 12.72
N ARG A 169 -4.28 10.88 13.53
CA ARG A 169 -3.09 10.68 14.36
C ARG A 169 -3.48 9.82 15.57
N LYS A 170 -2.69 8.79 15.86
CA LYS A 170 -2.81 8.06 17.10
C LYS A 170 -2.08 8.84 18.19
N CYS A 171 -2.82 9.33 19.20
CA CYS A 171 -2.24 9.82 20.44
C CYS A 171 -1.75 8.67 21.30
#